data_c5a41cf1a4455bb917252f94e539e409
#
_entry.id   c5a41cf1a4455bb917252f94e539e409
#
_cell.length_a   1.000
_cell.length_b   1.000
_cell.length_c   1.000
_cell.angle_alpha   90.00
_cell.angle_beta   90.00
_cell.angle_gamma   90.00
#
_symmetry.space_group_name_H-M   'P 1'
#
loop_
_entity.id
_entity.type
_entity.pdbx_description
1 polymer ?
#
loop_
_entity_poly.entity_id
_entity_poly.type
_entity_poly.pdbx_seq_one_letter_code
_entity_poly.pdbx_strand_id
1 'polypeptide(L)'
;MPFEKRKVSADNLAVRSWALAHQAGVFTYPHQDADGEATYAIVVSGVKLWTLYFSCDPTQSRDQLLQHFNNLCDPDANVHPQLTAETVCLYPGDLLIQPPGQFHSVYTPTAAFTIGGHFYSYECFHLTEIARYFDVTLKGELTNQVHHHSLETLMQMIVGLPHLDRERKLKKNTLLALCLMVIHPKRYRLKVHDTIRSTQVSAYCQTIATDIVNSMGGPEFDPQHPYFGKRSYVDAGEDVDWILLISNWLKC
;
A
#
# COMPACT_ATOMS: atom_id res chain seq x y z
N MET A 1 6.32 -22.28 14.19
CA MET A 1 7.55 -21.61 14.63
C MET A 1 7.14 -20.35 15.37
N PRO A 2 7.59 -20.11 16.59
CA PRO A 2 7.21 -18.91 17.32
C PRO A 2 7.59 -17.65 16.54
N PHE A 3 6.68 -16.69 16.48
CA PHE A 3 6.81 -15.43 15.76
C PHE A 3 8.10 -14.67 16.14
N GLU A 4 8.50 -14.75 17.40
CA GLU A 4 9.66 -14.09 18.01
C GLU A 4 11.03 -14.48 17.42
N LYS A 5 11.10 -15.61 16.71
CA LYS A 5 12.37 -16.11 16.13
C LYS A 5 12.56 -15.81 14.64
N ARG A 6 11.63 -15.08 14.02
CA ARG A 6 11.77 -14.75 12.61
C ARG A 6 12.64 -13.52 12.43
N LYS A 7 13.69 -13.68 11.63
CA LYS A 7 14.50 -12.52 11.20
C LYS A 7 13.67 -11.67 10.24
N VAL A 8 13.58 -10.39 10.50
CA VAL A 8 13.08 -9.41 9.54
C VAL A 8 14.00 -9.43 8.33
N SER A 9 13.46 -9.42 7.13
CA SER A 9 14.25 -9.34 5.91
C SER A 9 15.05 -8.04 5.84
N ALA A 10 16.25 -8.10 5.27
CA ALA A 10 17.13 -6.94 5.18
C ALA A 10 16.47 -5.80 4.37
N ASP A 11 15.72 -6.13 3.32
CA ASP A 11 14.97 -5.20 2.53
C ASP A 11 13.83 -4.50 3.32
N ASN A 12 13.12 -5.24 4.17
CA ASN A 12 12.13 -4.66 5.07
C ASN A 12 12.76 -3.69 6.09
N LEU A 13 14.02 -3.87 6.44
CA LEU A 13 14.75 -2.90 7.26
C LEU A 13 15.16 -1.68 6.44
N ALA A 14 15.57 -1.87 5.19
CA ALA A 14 16.00 -0.79 4.31
C ALA A 14 14.84 0.17 3.95
N VAL A 15 13.62 -0.35 3.77
CA VAL A 15 12.46 0.50 3.47
C VAL A 15 11.98 1.35 4.63
N ARG A 16 12.35 1.02 5.86
CA ARG A 16 11.96 1.79 7.06
C ARG A 16 12.59 3.17 7.13
N SER A 17 13.72 3.36 6.45
CA SER A 17 14.34 4.67 6.38
C SER A 17 15.19 4.82 5.12
N TRP A 18 15.00 5.91 4.45
CA TRP A 18 15.80 6.37 3.33
C TRP A 18 16.20 7.83 3.51
N ALA A 19 17.23 8.24 2.79
CA ALA A 19 17.68 9.63 2.77
C ALA A 19 17.88 10.06 1.32
N LEU A 20 17.35 11.24 0.97
CA LEU A 20 17.45 11.83 -0.35
C LEU A 20 18.15 13.18 -0.26
N ALA A 21 19.26 13.31 -0.99
CA ALA A 21 19.93 14.58 -1.21
C ALA A 21 19.67 15.03 -2.65
N HIS A 22 18.89 16.08 -2.81
CA HIS A 22 18.55 16.64 -4.11
C HIS A 22 19.18 18.01 -4.33
N GLN A 23 19.70 18.24 -5.51
CA GLN A 23 20.09 19.57 -5.95
C GLN A 23 18.86 20.44 -6.22
N ALA A 24 19.04 21.75 -6.25
CA ALA A 24 18.01 22.67 -6.72
C ALA A 24 17.62 22.38 -8.17
N GLY A 25 16.33 22.53 -8.49
CA GLY A 25 15.77 22.30 -9.82
C GLY A 25 15.38 20.83 -10.09
N VAL A 26 15.64 19.88 -9.19
CA VAL A 26 15.24 18.47 -9.39
C VAL A 26 13.72 18.37 -9.33
N PHE A 27 13.14 17.71 -10.34
CA PHE A 27 11.73 17.35 -10.41
C PHE A 27 11.58 15.85 -10.44
N THR A 28 10.87 15.31 -9.45
CA THR A 28 10.45 13.92 -9.40
C THR A 28 9.06 13.82 -10.02
N TYR A 29 8.94 13.08 -11.12
CA TYR A 29 7.71 12.94 -11.89
C TYR A 29 6.59 12.27 -11.08
N PRO A 30 5.33 12.42 -11.52
CA PRO A 30 4.20 11.77 -10.86
C PRO A 30 4.41 10.26 -10.74
N HIS A 31 4.24 9.73 -9.53
CA HIS A 31 4.38 8.31 -9.19
C HIS A 31 3.63 7.99 -7.91
N GLN A 32 3.48 6.72 -7.63
CA GLN A 32 3.14 6.23 -6.30
C GLN A 32 4.37 5.57 -5.66
N ASP A 33 4.39 5.53 -4.33
CA ASP A 33 5.44 4.83 -3.61
C ASP A 33 5.27 3.31 -3.67
N ALA A 34 6.38 2.61 -3.43
CA ALA A 34 6.53 1.20 -3.67
C ALA A 34 5.54 0.32 -2.91
N ASP A 35 5.13 -0.76 -3.56
CA ASP A 35 4.45 -1.93 -2.98
C ASP A 35 3.17 -1.62 -2.18
N GLY A 36 2.56 -0.44 -2.41
CA GLY A 36 1.39 0.00 -1.68
C GLY A 36 1.65 0.23 -0.20
N GLU A 37 2.85 0.65 0.18
CA GLU A 37 3.18 1.11 1.52
C GLU A 37 2.74 2.55 1.73
N ALA A 38 2.44 2.92 2.97
CA ALA A 38 2.36 4.31 3.38
C ALA A 38 3.77 4.90 3.50
N THR A 39 3.90 6.20 3.29
CA THR A 39 5.19 6.90 3.34
C THR A 39 5.17 7.99 4.39
N TYR A 40 6.27 8.15 5.12
CA TYR A 40 6.54 9.37 5.85
C TYR A 40 7.79 10.05 5.28
N ALA A 41 7.78 11.38 5.24
CA ALA A 41 8.91 12.18 4.79
C ALA A 41 9.12 13.39 5.72
N ILE A 42 10.36 13.63 6.12
CA ILE A 42 10.77 14.77 6.95
C ILE A 42 11.81 15.56 6.18
N VAL A 43 11.56 16.84 5.96
CA VAL A 43 12.57 17.74 5.38
C VAL A 43 13.56 18.12 6.48
N VAL A 44 14.83 17.81 6.27
CA VAL A 44 15.93 18.15 7.20
C VAL A 44 16.55 19.49 6.85
N SER A 45 16.70 19.77 5.55
CA SER A 45 17.19 21.04 5.04
C SER A 45 16.64 21.32 3.66
N GLY A 46 16.62 22.60 3.27
CA GLY A 46 16.07 23.06 1.97
C GLY A 46 14.55 23.12 1.96
N VAL A 47 13.96 23.06 0.77
CA VAL A 47 12.52 23.16 0.57
C VAL A 47 12.06 22.13 -0.45
N LYS A 48 10.87 21.53 -0.21
CA LYS A 48 10.20 20.63 -1.14
C LYS A 48 8.79 21.14 -1.44
N LEU A 49 8.44 21.24 -2.71
CA LEU A 49 7.06 21.42 -3.17
C LEU A 49 6.52 20.04 -3.51
N TRP A 50 5.59 19.56 -2.68
CA TRP A 50 5.03 18.23 -2.77
C TRP A 50 3.61 18.32 -3.30
N THR A 51 3.39 17.88 -4.53
CA THR A 51 2.10 17.93 -5.19
C THR A 51 1.41 16.59 -5.10
N LEU A 52 0.24 16.57 -4.47
CA LEU A 52 -0.62 15.40 -4.29
C LEU A 52 -1.75 15.44 -5.32
N TYR A 53 -2.06 14.32 -5.95
CA TYR A 53 -3.11 14.19 -6.95
C TYR A 53 -4.29 13.41 -6.39
N PHE A 54 -5.48 13.95 -6.54
CA PHE A 54 -6.72 13.37 -6.03
C PHE A 54 -7.74 13.18 -7.15
N SER A 55 -8.51 12.11 -7.09
CA SER A 55 -9.70 11.97 -7.94
C SER A 55 -10.79 12.93 -7.51
N CYS A 56 -11.41 13.60 -8.47
CA CYS A 56 -12.59 14.43 -8.23
C CYS A 56 -13.88 13.61 -7.97
N ASP A 57 -13.87 12.33 -8.35
CA ASP A 57 -15.00 11.42 -8.19
C ASP A 57 -14.62 10.23 -7.31
N PRO A 58 -15.07 10.19 -6.04
CA PRO A 58 -14.78 9.08 -5.14
C PRO A 58 -15.52 7.78 -5.51
N THR A 59 -16.44 7.82 -6.48
CA THR A 59 -17.23 6.66 -6.91
C THR A 59 -16.63 5.92 -8.11
N GLN A 60 -15.50 6.43 -8.63
CA GLN A 60 -14.80 5.81 -9.76
C GLN A 60 -14.41 4.36 -9.46
N SER A 61 -14.48 3.52 -10.49
CA SER A 61 -13.87 2.20 -10.43
C SER A 61 -12.35 2.30 -10.37
N ARG A 62 -11.71 1.26 -9.85
CA ARG A 62 -10.24 1.18 -9.83
C ARG A 62 -9.62 1.30 -11.22
N ASP A 63 -10.28 0.77 -12.27
CA ASP A 63 -9.75 0.84 -13.64
C ASP A 63 -9.85 2.26 -14.23
N GLN A 64 -10.91 3.00 -13.91
CA GLN A 64 -11.02 4.41 -14.28
C GLN A 64 -9.96 5.25 -13.56
N LEU A 65 -9.78 5.02 -12.26
CA LEU A 65 -8.75 5.69 -11.47
C LEU A 65 -7.35 5.41 -12.02
N LEU A 66 -7.07 4.14 -12.36
CA LEU A 66 -5.82 3.73 -12.98
C LEU A 66 -5.57 4.46 -14.30
N GLN A 67 -6.59 4.55 -15.17
CA GLN A 67 -6.51 5.30 -16.41
C GLN A 67 -6.15 6.77 -16.19
N HIS A 68 -6.77 7.41 -15.20
CA HIS A 68 -6.49 8.82 -14.90
C HIS A 68 -5.05 9.05 -14.45
N PHE A 69 -4.52 8.19 -13.59
CA PHE A 69 -3.13 8.29 -13.14
C PHE A 69 -2.12 7.90 -14.23
N ASN A 70 -2.42 6.90 -15.05
CA ASN A 70 -1.58 6.57 -16.19
C ASN A 70 -1.45 7.74 -17.15
N ASN A 71 -2.55 8.41 -17.44
CA ASN A 71 -2.56 9.58 -18.31
C ASN A 71 -1.85 10.81 -17.68
N LEU A 72 -1.81 10.92 -16.34
CA LEU A 72 -1.06 11.98 -15.66
C LEU A 72 0.43 11.94 -15.97
N CYS A 73 0.96 10.77 -16.26
CA CYS A 73 2.36 10.56 -16.62
C CYS A 73 2.63 10.71 -18.13
N ASP A 74 1.59 10.88 -18.94
CA ASP A 74 1.70 11.11 -20.38
C ASP A 74 1.91 12.61 -20.67
N PRO A 75 3.07 13.03 -21.20
CA PRO A 75 3.36 14.43 -21.49
C PRO A 75 2.45 15.04 -22.58
N ASP A 76 1.84 14.20 -23.42
CA ASP A 76 0.92 14.61 -24.50
C ASP A 76 -0.55 14.61 -24.05
N ALA A 77 -0.84 14.11 -22.85
CA ALA A 77 -2.19 14.13 -22.32
C ALA A 77 -2.62 15.56 -21.96
N ASN A 78 -3.69 16.02 -22.56
CA ASN A 78 -4.35 17.25 -22.14
C ASN A 78 -4.83 17.12 -20.69
N VAL A 79 -4.72 18.20 -19.92
CA VAL A 79 -5.09 18.29 -18.50
C VAL A 79 -6.36 17.49 -18.20
N HIS A 80 -6.26 16.54 -17.25
CA HIS A 80 -7.37 15.67 -16.91
C HIS A 80 -8.37 16.40 -16.00
N PRO A 81 -9.59 16.68 -16.46
CA PRO A 81 -10.61 17.38 -15.67
C PRO A 81 -11.09 16.55 -14.45
N GLN A 82 -10.62 15.32 -14.30
CA GLN A 82 -11.06 14.40 -13.25
C GLN A 82 -10.06 14.22 -12.10
N LEU A 83 -8.92 14.90 -12.17
CA LEU A 83 -7.95 14.96 -11.09
C LEU A 83 -7.79 16.39 -10.61
N THR A 84 -7.70 16.55 -9.29
CA THR A 84 -7.24 17.79 -8.66
C THR A 84 -5.83 17.59 -8.15
N ALA A 85 -5.07 18.68 -8.09
CA ALA A 85 -3.71 18.68 -7.56
C ALA A 85 -3.60 19.72 -6.44
N GLU A 86 -3.05 19.30 -5.31
CA GLU A 86 -2.77 20.17 -4.17
C GLU A 86 -1.26 20.16 -3.89
N THR A 87 -0.65 21.33 -3.82
CA THR A 87 0.78 21.45 -3.55
C THR A 87 1.01 21.96 -2.13
N VAL A 88 1.75 21.18 -1.36
CA VAL A 88 2.20 21.52 -0.01
C VAL A 88 3.67 21.93 -0.08
N CYS A 89 4.01 23.08 0.52
CA CYS A 89 5.38 23.51 0.67
C CYS A 89 5.92 22.99 2.00
N LEU A 90 6.92 22.12 1.94
CA LEU A 90 7.55 21.51 3.12
C LEU A 90 8.89 22.20 3.42
N TYR A 91 9.05 22.63 4.66
CA TYR A 91 10.23 23.28 5.21
C TYR A 91 10.96 22.34 6.20
N PRO A 92 12.19 22.69 6.61
CA PRO A 92 12.93 21.92 7.62
C PRO A 92 12.11 21.72 8.91
N GLY A 93 11.96 20.47 9.31
CA GLY A 93 11.17 20.05 10.47
C GLY A 93 9.73 19.61 10.13
N ASP A 94 9.22 19.91 8.94
CA ASP A 94 7.90 19.43 8.52
C ASP A 94 7.92 17.92 8.28
N LEU A 95 6.87 17.25 8.76
CA LEU A 95 6.57 15.85 8.55
C LEU A 95 5.34 15.73 7.64
N LEU A 96 5.50 15.04 6.52
CA LEU A 96 4.41 14.59 5.66
C LEU A 96 4.20 13.09 5.87
N ILE A 97 2.94 12.67 6.01
CA ILE A 97 2.52 11.27 6.00
C ILE A 97 1.56 11.08 4.83
N GLN A 98 1.87 10.15 3.93
CA GLN A 98 1.05 9.80 2.78
C GLN A 98 0.43 8.41 2.95
N PRO A 99 -0.85 8.23 2.63
CA PRO A 99 -1.45 6.92 2.57
C PRO A 99 -0.89 6.09 1.39
N PRO A 100 -1.07 4.76 1.41
CA PRO A 100 -0.72 3.90 0.29
C PRO A 100 -1.36 4.36 -1.03
N GLY A 101 -0.60 4.30 -2.12
CA GLY A 101 -1.09 4.62 -3.45
C GLY A 101 -1.37 6.10 -3.70
N GLN A 102 -0.95 7.00 -2.80
CA GLN A 102 -1.06 8.43 -3.04
C GLN A 102 -0.14 8.86 -4.17
N PHE A 103 -0.73 9.17 -5.33
CA PHE A 103 0.02 9.73 -6.44
C PHE A 103 0.52 11.14 -6.11
N HIS A 104 1.80 11.36 -6.38
CA HIS A 104 2.44 12.63 -6.07
C HIS A 104 3.63 12.91 -6.99
N SER A 105 3.98 14.18 -7.10
CA SER A 105 5.23 14.65 -7.70
C SER A 105 5.94 15.60 -6.75
N VAL A 106 7.26 15.75 -6.89
CA VAL A 106 8.04 16.58 -5.97
C VAL A 106 8.99 17.48 -6.76
N TYR A 107 8.88 18.79 -6.54
CA TYR A 107 9.86 19.76 -7.04
C TYR A 107 10.75 20.25 -5.90
N THR A 108 12.04 20.37 -6.17
CA THR A 108 13.07 20.81 -5.21
C THR A 108 13.61 22.18 -5.63
N PRO A 109 13.02 23.30 -5.16
CA PRO A 109 13.44 24.64 -5.62
C PRO A 109 14.81 25.05 -5.09
N THR A 110 15.21 24.54 -3.94
CA THR A 110 16.53 24.75 -3.32
C THR A 110 17.13 23.42 -2.97
N ALA A 111 18.46 23.29 -2.94
CA ALA A 111 19.09 22.03 -2.53
C ALA A 111 18.52 21.57 -1.17
N ALA A 112 18.09 20.32 -1.11
CA ALA A 112 17.37 19.81 0.03
C ALA A 112 17.86 18.42 0.44
N PHE A 113 17.79 18.15 1.75
CA PHE A 113 18.00 16.85 2.34
C PHE A 113 16.72 16.42 3.06
N THR A 114 16.20 15.25 2.68
CA THR A 114 14.96 14.69 3.20
C THR A 114 15.22 13.28 3.69
N ILE A 115 14.69 12.92 4.84
CA ILE A 115 14.67 11.55 5.35
C ILE A 115 13.22 11.04 5.36
N GLY A 116 13.05 9.75 5.21
CA GLY A 116 11.70 9.16 5.23
C GLY A 116 11.76 7.66 5.30
N GLY A 117 10.62 7.03 5.12
CA GLY A 117 10.50 5.58 5.10
C GLY A 117 9.10 5.15 4.72
N HIS A 118 8.97 3.85 4.49
CA HIS A 118 7.72 3.22 4.11
C HIS A 118 7.25 2.26 5.21
N PHE A 119 5.94 2.07 5.31
CA PHE A 119 5.36 1.17 6.31
C PHE A 119 3.99 0.67 5.89
N TYR A 120 3.63 -0.55 6.32
CA TYR A 120 2.26 -1.06 6.23
C TYR A 120 1.47 -0.72 7.49
N SER A 121 0.18 -0.44 7.31
CA SER A 121 -0.77 -0.25 8.39
C SER A 121 -2.03 -1.07 8.18
N TYR A 122 -2.51 -1.73 9.24
CA TYR A 122 -3.77 -2.49 9.20
C TYR A 122 -4.97 -1.62 8.79
N GLU A 123 -4.93 -0.34 9.07
CA GLU A 123 -6.00 0.61 8.73
C GLU A 123 -6.05 0.95 7.24
N CYS A 124 -4.94 0.72 6.50
CA CYS A 124 -4.78 1.19 5.14
C CYS A 124 -4.70 0.08 4.08
N PHE A 125 -4.88 -1.19 4.42
CA PHE A 125 -4.71 -2.28 3.46
C PHE A 125 -5.68 -2.24 2.28
N HIS A 126 -6.85 -1.64 2.41
CA HIS A 126 -7.75 -1.42 1.27
C HIS A 126 -7.13 -0.50 0.21
N LEU A 127 -6.29 0.47 0.61
CA LEU A 127 -5.51 1.32 -0.29
C LEU A 127 -4.26 0.60 -0.81
N THR A 128 -3.57 -0.15 0.07
CA THR A 128 -2.43 -1.00 -0.31
C THR A 128 -2.80 -1.97 -1.42
N GLU A 129 -3.96 -2.60 -1.34
CA GLU A 129 -4.46 -3.54 -2.35
C GLU A 129 -4.59 -2.89 -3.71
N ILE A 130 -5.17 -1.70 -3.76
CA ILE A 130 -5.36 -0.94 -5.00
C ILE A 130 -4.02 -0.51 -5.58
N ALA A 131 -3.12 0.02 -4.75
CA ALA A 131 -1.80 0.44 -5.20
C ALA A 131 -1.01 -0.73 -5.81
N ARG A 132 -1.01 -1.90 -5.16
CA ARG A 132 -0.37 -3.11 -5.69
C ARG A 132 -1.04 -3.64 -6.95
N TYR A 133 -2.36 -3.52 -7.04
CA TYR A 133 -3.08 -3.85 -8.29
C TYR A 133 -2.63 -2.95 -9.44
N PHE A 134 -2.45 -1.65 -9.19
CA PHE A 134 -1.95 -0.69 -10.18
C PHE A 134 -0.53 -1.05 -10.63
N ASP A 135 0.37 -1.32 -9.68
CA ASP A 135 1.74 -1.74 -10.00
C ASP A 135 1.79 -2.94 -10.93
N VAL A 136 0.97 -3.95 -10.67
CA VAL A 136 0.95 -5.16 -11.52
C VAL A 136 0.33 -4.88 -12.89
N THR A 137 -0.76 -4.11 -12.93
CA THR A 137 -1.49 -3.81 -14.18
C THR A 137 -0.63 -2.96 -15.11
N LEU A 138 0.11 -2.00 -14.58
CA LEU A 138 1.03 -1.13 -15.33
C LEU A 138 2.49 -1.62 -15.29
N LYS A 139 2.74 -2.86 -14.86
CA LYS A 139 4.06 -3.50 -14.84
C LYS A 139 5.14 -2.70 -14.08
N GLY A 140 4.73 -1.93 -13.09
CA GLY A 140 5.60 -1.10 -12.28
C GLY A 140 5.99 0.26 -12.90
N GLU A 141 5.34 0.69 -13.97
CA GLU A 141 5.67 1.95 -14.66
C GLU A 141 5.39 3.20 -13.82
N LEU A 142 4.47 3.11 -12.85
CA LEU A 142 4.07 4.23 -12.00
C LEU A 142 4.63 4.15 -10.57
N THR A 143 5.45 3.14 -10.26
CA THR A 143 6.08 3.01 -8.94
C THR A 143 7.55 3.42 -8.98
N ASN A 144 8.01 4.03 -7.91
CA ASN A 144 9.39 4.50 -7.80
C ASN A 144 10.37 3.38 -7.39
N GLN A 145 9.88 2.30 -6.81
CA GLN A 145 10.71 1.22 -6.26
C GLN A 145 9.91 -0.08 -6.12
N VAL A 146 10.61 -1.22 -6.03
CA VAL A 146 10.04 -2.54 -5.77
C VAL A 146 10.83 -3.23 -4.66
N HIS A 147 10.14 -3.80 -3.68
CA HIS A 147 10.75 -4.51 -2.56
C HIS A 147 10.55 -6.02 -2.69
N HIS A 148 11.65 -6.77 -2.52
CA HIS A 148 11.66 -8.22 -2.75
C HIS A 148 10.81 -9.04 -1.75
N HIS A 149 10.54 -8.51 -0.56
CA HIS A 149 9.89 -9.22 0.54
C HIS A 149 8.57 -8.61 1.00
N SER A 150 7.96 -7.78 0.16
CA SER A 150 6.69 -7.12 0.48
C SER A 150 5.58 -8.13 0.75
N LEU A 151 5.46 -9.18 -0.06
CA LEU A 151 4.49 -10.26 0.17
C LEU A 151 4.78 -11.04 1.46
N GLU A 152 6.04 -11.32 1.77
CA GLU A 152 6.42 -11.99 3.03
C GLU A 152 6.00 -11.15 4.24
N THR A 153 6.13 -9.83 4.15
CA THR A 153 5.67 -8.90 5.20
C THR A 153 4.16 -8.96 5.38
N LEU A 154 3.38 -8.94 4.29
CA LEU A 154 1.93 -9.11 4.36
C LEU A 154 1.52 -10.45 4.99
N MET A 155 2.22 -11.54 4.65
CA MET A 155 2.02 -12.84 5.28
C MET A 155 2.33 -12.81 6.78
N GLN A 156 3.40 -12.13 7.20
CA GLN A 156 3.73 -11.96 8.62
C GLN A 156 2.66 -11.14 9.34
N MET A 157 2.03 -10.17 8.70
CA MET A 157 0.94 -9.41 9.28
C MET A 157 -0.33 -10.26 9.49
N ILE A 158 -0.63 -11.21 8.59
CA ILE A 158 -1.70 -12.20 8.85
C ILE A 158 -1.39 -13.03 10.11
N VAL A 159 -0.18 -13.56 10.22
CA VAL A 159 0.25 -14.34 11.41
C VAL A 159 0.32 -13.48 12.66
N GLY A 160 0.54 -12.19 12.49
CA GLY A 160 0.60 -11.21 13.58
C GLY A 160 -0.77 -10.82 14.17
N LEU A 161 -1.88 -11.10 13.48
CA LEU A 161 -3.23 -10.73 13.94
C LEU A 161 -3.51 -11.17 15.39
N PRO A 162 -3.21 -12.41 15.84
CA PRO A 162 -3.45 -12.83 17.21
C PRO A 162 -2.69 -12.05 18.29
N HIS A 163 -1.66 -11.31 17.89
CA HIS A 163 -0.81 -10.52 18.78
C HIS A 163 -1.15 -9.04 18.83
N LEU A 164 -2.16 -8.63 18.06
CA LEU A 164 -2.67 -7.26 18.13
C LEU A 164 -3.38 -7.02 19.45
N ASP A 165 -3.38 -5.77 19.87
CA ASP A 165 -4.21 -5.32 20.98
C ASP A 165 -5.69 -5.66 20.70
N ARG A 166 -6.33 -6.34 21.65
CA ARG A 166 -7.72 -6.78 21.52
C ARG A 166 -8.73 -5.63 21.43
N GLU A 167 -8.36 -4.47 21.95
CA GLU A 167 -9.19 -3.25 21.85
C GLU A 167 -9.10 -2.60 20.47
N ARG A 168 -8.11 -2.99 19.65
CA ARG A 168 -7.93 -2.46 18.30
C ARG A 168 -9.08 -2.90 17.40
N LYS A 169 -9.75 -1.93 16.81
CA LYS A 169 -10.78 -2.18 15.81
C LYS A 169 -10.15 -2.24 14.43
N LEU A 170 -10.45 -3.29 13.69
CA LEU A 170 -10.08 -3.43 12.28
C LEU A 170 -11.32 -3.21 11.42
N LYS A 171 -11.10 -2.60 10.27
CA LYS A 171 -12.16 -2.39 9.27
C LYS A 171 -12.26 -3.58 8.32
N LYS A 172 -13.48 -3.90 7.91
CA LYS A 172 -13.79 -5.06 7.06
C LYS A 172 -12.98 -5.06 5.77
N ASN A 173 -13.01 -3.96 5.02
CA ASN A 173 -12.36 -3.92 3.71
C ASN A 173 -10.83 -3.95 3.83
N THR A 174 -10.27 -3.41 4.92
CA THR A 174 -8.83 -3.47 5.16
C THR A 174 -8.36 -4.90 5.44
N LEU A 175 -9.09 -5.61 6.29
CA LEU A 175 -8.76 -7.00 6.63
C LEU A 175 -8.94 -7.93 5.43
N LEU A 176 -10.02 -7.75 4.67
CA LEU A 176 -10.26 -8.48 3.42
C LEU A 176 -9.14 -8.24 2.40
N ALA A 177 -8.74 -6.99 2.19
CA ALA A 177 -7.69 -6.65 1.25
C ALA A 177 -6.36 -7.33 1.61
N LEU A 178 -5.98 -7.33 2.90
CA LEU A 178 -4.82 -8.07 3.39
C LEU A 178 -4.92 -9.57 3.08
N CYS A 179 -6.07 -10.18 3.39
CA CYS A 179 -6.30 -11.60 3.12
C CYS A 179 -6.21 -11.92 1.63
N LEU A 180 -6.84 -11.12 0.78
CA LEU A 180 -6.84 -11.35 -0.68
C LEU A 180 -5.46 -11.23 -1.31
N MET A 181 -4.63 -10.28 -0.85
CA MET A 181 -3.25 -10.15 -1.32
C MET A 181 -2.42 -11.40 -0.98
N VAL A 182 -2.68 -12.06 0.14
CA VAL A 182 -2.01 -13.29 0.58
C VAL A 182 -2.56 -14.52 -0.14
N ILE A 183 -3.89 -14.61 -0.36
CA ILE A 183 -4.54 -15.74 -1.04
C ILE A 183 -4.22 -15.75 -2.54
N HIS A 184 -4.20 -14.56 -3.17
CA HIS A 184 -4.01 -14.39 -4.60
C HIS A 184 -2.73 -13.61 -4.95
N PRO A 185 -1.54 -14.05 -4.50
CA PRO A 185 -0.31 -13.26 -4.63
C PRO A 185 0.04 -12.91 -6.07
N LYS A 186 -0.31 -13.76 -7.04
CA LYS A 186 -0.03 -13.52 -8.47
C LYS A 186 -0.72 -12.28 -9.03
N ARG A 187 -1.81 -11.85 -8.40
CA ARG A 187 -2.59 -10.67 -8.81
C ARG A 187 -1.97 -9.36 -8.36
N TYR A 188 -1.14 -9.41 -7.31
CA TYR A 188 -0.58 -8.25 -6.62
C TYR A 188 0.95 -8.25 -6.59
N ARG A 189 1.58 -9.04 -7.46
CA ARG A 189 3.02 -9.26 -7.48
C ARG A 189 3.60 -8.90 -8.84
N LEU A 190 4.54 -7.98 -8.87
CA LEU A 190 5.44 -7.81 -10.00
C LEU A 190 6.33 -9.05 -10.14
N LYS A 191 6.30 -9.69 -11.29
CA LYS A 191 6.88 -11.05 -11.56
C LYS A 191 8.37 -11.22 -11.21
N VAL A 192 9.10 -10.13 -11.02
CA VAL A 192 10.57 -10.15 -11.04
C VAL A 192 11.19 -10.33 -9.66
N HIS A 193 10.50 -9.99 -8.55
CA HIS A 193 11.23 -9.71 -7.31
C HIS A 193 10.74 -10.36 -6.01
N ASP A 194 9.60 -11.04 -5.99
CA ASP A 194 9.10 -11.63 -4.75
C ASP A 194 9.56 -13.10 -4.59
N THR A 195 10.49 -13.36 -3.72
CA THR A 195 10.86 -14.72 -3.32
C THR A 195 10.15 -15.09 -2.01
N ILE A 196 9.25 -16.07 -2.06
CA ILE A 196 8.69 -16.66 -0.85
C ILE A 196 9.74 -17.63 -0.30
N ARG A 197 10.36 -17.28 0.83
CA ARG A 197 11.44 -18.09 1.44
C ARG A 197 10.97 -19.39 2.09
N SER A 198 9.66 -19.53 2.37
CA SER A 198 9.13 -20.73 3.01
C SER A 198 7.74 -21.07 2.49
N THR A 199 7.63 -22.22 1.83
CA THR A 199 6.34 -22.77 1.36
C THR A 199 5.39 -23.10 2.51
N GLN A 200 5.90 -23.55 3.66
CA GLN A 200 5.08 -23.88 4.84
C GLN A 200 4.44 -22.62 5.45
N VAL A 201 5.19 -21.54 5.57
CA VAL A 201 4.65 -20.25 6.08
C VAL A 201 3.59 -19.71 5.13
N SER A 202 3.83 -19.81 3.83
CA SER A 202 2.88 -19.37 2.81
C SER A 202 1.57 -20.14 2.93
N ALA A 203 1.61 -21.48 3.03
CA ALA A 203 0.42 -22.32 3.16
C ALA A 203 -0.37 -21.99 4.45
N TYR A 204 0.33 -21.84 5.57
CA TYR A 204 -0.30 -21.50 6.85
C TYR A 204 -0.99 -20.14 6.82
N CYS A 205 -0.32 -19.11 6.29
CA CYS A 205 -0.90 -17.78 6.13
C CYS A 205 -2.13 -17.78 5.20
N GLN A 206 -2.04 -18.54 4.10
CA GLN A 206 -3.16 -18.68 3.16
C GLN A 206 -4.38 -19.35 3.80
N THR A 207 -4.16 -20.37 4.66
CA THR A 207 -5.25 -21.02 5.38
C THR A 207 -5.95 -20.04 6.32
N ILE A 208 -5.18 -19.28 7.15
CA ILE A 208 -5.76 -18.27 8.04
C ILE A 208 -6.54 -17.22 7.24
N ALA A 209 -5.93 -16.69 6.18
CA ALA A 209 -6.56 -15.67 5.35
C ALA A 209 -7.86 -16.19 4.69
N THR A 210 -7.87 -17.43 4.22
CA THR A 210 -9.05 -18.08 3.64
C THR A 210 -10.17 -18.25 4.67
N ASP A 211 -9.85 -18.67 5.88
CA ASP A 211 -10.83 -18.83 6.96
C ASP A 211 -11.45 -17.47 7.33
N ILE A 212 -10.63 -16.42 7.40
CA ILE A 212 -11.13 -15.05 7.65
C ILE A 212 -12.11 -14.63 6.55
N VAL A 213 -11.73 -14.78 5.27
CA VAL A 213 -12.59 -14.41 4.13
C VAL A 213 -13.90 -15.20 4.15
N ASN A 214 -13.84 -16.52 4.36
CA ASN A 214 -15.03 -17.37 4.44
C ASN A 214 -15.97 -16.95 5.57
N SER A 215 -15.42 -16.57 6.72
CA SER A 215 -16.18 -16.11 7.88
C SER A 215 -16.85 -14.75 7.66
N MET A 216 -16.32 -13.93 6.75
CA MET A 216 -16.86 -12.62 6.42
C MET A 216 -17.86 -12.62 5.23
N GLY A 217 -18.23 -13.77 4.68
CA GLY A 217 -19.22 -13.86 3.61
C GLY A 217 -18.77 -14.62 2.36
N GLY A 218 -17.58 -15.24 2.39
CA GLY A 218 -17.11 -16.28 1.47
C GLY A 218 -17.13 -15.96 -0.03
N PRO A 219 -18.01 -16.59 -0.80
CA PRO A 219 -17.93 -16.61 -2.26
C PRO A 219 -18.20 -15.27 -2.97
N GLU A 220 -18.66 -14.26 -2.26
CA GLU A 220 -18.78 -12.90 -2.80
C GLU A 220 -17.44 -12.21 -3.04
N PHE A 221 -16.33 -12.82 -2.61
CA PHE A 221 -14.97 -12.33 -2.76
C PHE A 221 -14.16 -13.02 -3.86
N ASP A 222 -14.83 -13.43 -4.92
CA ASP A 222 -14.14 -13.79 -6.15
C ASP A 222 -13.32 -12.57 -6.63
N PRO A 223 -12.01 -12.70 -6.84
CA PRO A 223 -11.18 -11.63 -7.38
C PRO A 223 -11.62 -11.10 -8.75
N GLN A 224 -12.41 -11.87 -9.49
CA GLN A 224 -13.07 -11.46 -10.72
C GLN A 224 -14.41 -10.75 -10.45
N HIS A 225 -14.91 -10.82 -9.21
CA HIS A 225 -16.18 -10.22 -8.87
C HIS A 225 -16.07 -8.68 -8.81
N PRO A 226 -17.11 -7.96 -9.28
CA PRO A 226 -17.14 -6.49 -9.26
C PRO A 226 -17.15 -5.86 -7.87
N TYR A 227 -16.92 -6.61 -6.79
CA TYR A 227 -16.82 -6.12 -5.41
C TYR A 227 -15.79 -4.98 -5.30
N PHE A 228 -14.63 -5.13 -5.93
CA PHE A 228 -13.61 -4.09 -5.98
C PHE A 228 -13.86 -3.06 -7.09
N GLY A 229 -14.72 -3.34 -8.07
CA GLY A 229 -15.02 -2.43 -9.18
C GLY A 229 -16.13 -1.42 -8.92
N LYS A 230 -16.97 -1.63 -7.87
CA LYS A 230 -18.18 -0.84 -7.62
C LYS A 230 -18.18 -0.05 -6.32
N ARG A 231 -17.19 -0.24 -5.44
CA ARG A 231 -17.11 0.50 -4.18
C ARG A 231 -16.08 1.61 -4.28
N SER A 232 -16.33 2.70 -3.56
CA SER A 232 -15.33 3.72 -3.34
C SER A 232 -14.05 3.07 -2.80
N TYR A 233 -12.93 3.27 -3.48
CA TYR A 233 -11.62 2.75 -3.08
C TYR A 233 -11.14 3.30 -1.72
N VAL A 234 -11.72 4.41 -1.26
CA VAL A 234 -11.43 5.01 0.05
C VAL A 234 -12.26 4.44 1.18
N ASP A 235 -13.25 3.58 0.89
CA ASP A 235 -14.11 2.99 1.90
C ASP A 235 -13.41 1.83 2.63
N ALA A 236 -13.01 2.08 3.87
CA ALA A 236 -12.43 1.04 4.74
C ALA A 236 -13.48 0.02 5.26
N GLY A 237 -14.77 0.30 5.07
CA GLY A 237 -15.87 -0.55 5.54
C GLY A 237 -16.20 -0.38 7.03
N GLU A 238 -17.09 -1.25 7.51
CA GLU A 238 -17.52 -1.31 8.91
C GLU A 238 -16.44 -1.92 9.82
N ASP A 239 -16.55 -1.70 11.13
CA ASP A 239 -15.74 -2.39 12.12
C ASP A 239 -16.10 -3.88 12.17
N VAL A 240 -15.10 -4.75 12.28
CA VAL A 240 -15.29 -6.20 12.42
C VAL A 240 -14.73 -6.70 13.73
N ASP A 241 -15.38 -7.70 14.30
CA ASP A 241 -14.82 -8.47 15.41
C ASP A 241 -13.82 -9.50 14.88
N TRP A 242 -12.62 -9.00 14.57
CA TRP A 242 -11.55 -9.80 14.03
C TRP A 242 -11.08 -10.91 14.99
N ILE A 243 -11.27 -10.73 16.31
CA ILE A 243 -10.93 -11.74 17.32
C ILE A 243 -11.82 -12.96 17.12
N LEU A 244 -13.11 -12.74 16.86
CA LEU A 244 -14.04 -13.83 16.56
C LEU A 244 -13.63 -14.57 15.27
N LEU A 245 -13.22 -13.82 14.23
CA LEU A 245 -12.80 -14.39 12.94
C LEU A 245 -11.58 -15.30 13.05
N ILE A 246 -10.65 -15.01 13.97
CA ILE A 246 -9.43 -15.80 14.19
C ILE A 246 -9.50 -16.69 15.43
N SER A 247 -10.66 -16.82 16.05
CA SER A 247 -10.84 -17.57 17.34
C SER A 247 -10.33 -19.01 17.30
N ASN A 248 -10.42 -19.66 16.15
CA ASN A 248 -9.91 -21.02 15.95
C ASN A 248 -8.37 -21.08 15.97
N TRP A 249 -7.68 -19.97 15.73
CA TRP A 249 -6.23 -19.85 15.66
C TRP A 249 -5.60 -19.30 16.95
N LEU A 250 -6.44 -18.73 17.85
CA LEU A 250 -6.00 -18.23 19.17
C LEU A 250 -5.77 -19.33 20.20
N LYS A 251 -6.19 -20.56 19.89
CA LYS A 251 -6.11 -21.72 20.79
C LYS A 251 -4.83 -22.57 20.60
N CYS A 252 -3.97 -22.16 19.66
CA CYS A 252 -2.71 -22.84 19.36
C CYS A 252 -1.47 -22.05 19.97
#